data_2aaba8f293e91bd3068cba238145fd2d
#
_entry.id   2aaba8f293e91bd3068cba238145fd2d
#
_cell.length_a   1.000
_cell.length_b   1.000
_cell.length_c   1.000
_cell.angle_alpha   90.00
_cell.angle_beta   90.00
_cell.angle_gamma   90.00
#
_symmetry.space_group_name_H-M   'P 1'
#
loop_
_entity.id
_entity.type
_entity.pdbx_description
1 polymer ?
#
loop_
_entity_poly.entity_id
_entity_poly.type
_entity_poly.pdbx_seq_one_letter_code
_entity_poly.pdbx_strand_id
1 'polypeptide(L)'
;AFMIFMVPQSLITVSLTTAIFTRMAGAVADGDDRAVADSYHLGVRTITSLTLVAAAMLMAGSVPMMEIAMAAKGGDPEAVTGYALVLASLMPGVASTGMVLMSQRVFFAYENVKPVFLMGIGPTIIQVIVGWSMYALTGARWWVVAAALGETACRLTQGVIAIVWVSRENSFVDRAGLLRSYVAYLGAAIVAGLVGFAVLWIMGIHTGISSTLGRMLLAGVKLSVVSAVTGLVYLIVLRFAAPRESAAMMRPLLTRLHVPAAVVNILAASSTATPDPAAIMTGHTPDQTEDPMAPTPERTGDE
;
A
#
# COMPACT_ATOMS: atom_id res chain seq x y z
N ALA A 1 8.11 -1.57 -18.06
CA ALA A 1 7.85 -0.74 -16.89
C ALA A 1 6.42 -0.95 -16.36
N PHE A 2 5.37 -0.82 -17.19
CA PHE A 2 3.96 -0.91 -16.75
C PHE A 2 3.58 -2.28 -16.15
N MET A 3 4.06 -3.39 -16.70
CA MET A 3 3.84 -4.73 -16.14
C MET A 3 4.39 -4.86 -14.71
N ILE A 4 5.57 -4.27 -14.44
CA ILE A 4 6.18 -4.27 -13.11
C ILE A 4 5.40 -3.39 -12.14
N PHE A 5 4.88 -2.25 -12.60
CA PHE A 5 3.96 -1.41 -11.84
C PHE A 5 2.72 -2.17 -11.36
N MET A 6 2.18 -3.08 -12.19
CA MET A 6 1.00 -3.87 -11.85
C MET A 6 1.24 -4.93 -10.76
N VAL A 7 2.49 -5.36 -10.51
CA VAL A 7 2.80 -6.44 -9.55
C VAL A 7 2.40 -6.08 -8.11
N PRO A 8 2.83 -4.96 -7.52
CA PRO A 8 2.38 -4.60 -6.16
C PRO A 8 0.86 -4.43 -6.08
N GLN A 9 0.25 -3.87 -7.11
CA GLN A 9 -1.19 -3.66 -7.18
C GLN A 9 -1.95 -4.99 -7.17
N SER A 10 -1.57 -5.96 -7.99
CA SER A 10 -2.28 -7.25 -8.08
C SER A 10 -2.09 -8.10 -6.82
N LEU A 11 -0.87 -8.17 -6.30
CA LEU A 11 -0.57 -9.00 -5.14
C LEU A 11 -1.12 -8.45 -3.83
N ILE A 12 -0.93 -7.15 -3.58
CA ILE A 12 -1.28 -6.53 -2.30
C ILE A 12 -2.73 -6.04 -2.34
N THR A 13 -3.04 -5.17 -3.31
CA THR A 13 -4.31 -4.44 -3.30
C THR A 13 -5.49 -5.35 -3.56
N VAL A 14 -5.42 -6.22 -4.57
CA VAL A 14 -6.56 -7.08 -4.94
C VAL A 14 -6.84 -8.11 -3.85
N SER A 15 -5.80 -8.77 -3.32
CA SER A 15 -5.94 -9.80 -2.28
C SER A 15 -6.56 -9.24 -1.00
N LEU A 16 -6.01 -8.11 -0.49
CA LEU A 16 -6.51 -7.48 0.74
C LEU A 16 -7.91 -6.88 0.55
N THR A 17 -8.15 -6.23 -0.59
CA THR A 17 -9.46 -5.65 -0.89
C THR A 17 -10.55 -6.71 -0.93
N THR A 18 -10.28 -7.88 -1.50
CA THR A 18 -11.26 -8.98 -1.56
C THR A 18 -11.57 -9.53 -0.17
N ALA A 19 -10.56 -9.74 0.68
CA ALA A 19 -10.75 -10.22 2.05
C ALA A 19 -11.54 -9.23 2.93
N ILE A 20 -11.28 -7.92 2.77
CA ILE A 20 -11.98 -6.90 3.55
C ILE A 20 -13.41 -6.66 3.02
N PHE A 21 -13.63 -6.81 1.71
CA PHE A 21 -14.93 -6.61 1.08
C PHE A 21 -16.01 -7.56 1.63
N THR A 22 -15.70 -8.84 1.82
CA THR A 22 -16.66 -9.80 2.38
C THR A 22 -17.13 -9.40 3.77
N ARG A 23 -16.23 -8.88 4.60
CA ARG A 23 -16.56 -8.35 5.93
C ARG A 23 -17.42 -7.09 5.85
N MET A 24 -17.07 -6.17 4.95
CA MET A 24 -17.86 -4.94 4.73
C MET A 24 -19.27 -5.23 4.25
N ALA A 25 -19.43 -6.18 3.31
CA ALA A 25 -20.74 -6.57 2.80
C ALA A 25 -21.62 -7.17 3.89
N GLY A 26 -21.04 -7.99 4.79
CA GLY A 26 -21.75 -8.48 5.99
C GLY A 26 -22.20 -7.35 6.90
N ALA A 27 -21.30 -6.41 7.24
CA ALA A 27 -21.63 -5.26 8.08
C ALA A 27 -22.73 -4.38 7.50
N VAL A 28 -22.74 -4.18 6.16
CA VAL A 28 -23.84 -3.45 5.48
C VAL A 28 -25.17 -4.20 5.61
N ALA A 29 -25.16 -5.54 5.45
CA ALA A 29 -26.36 -6.36 5.60
C ALA A 29 -26.94 -6.31 7.03
N ASP A 30 -26.07 -6.19 8.03
CA ASP A 30 -26.42 -6.06 9.45
C ASP A 30 -26.80 -4.60 9.84
N GLY A 31 -26.64 -3.64 8.95
CA GLY A 31 -26.90 -2.21 9.21
C GLY A 31 -25.87 -1.55 10.14
N ASP A 32 -24.68 -2.14 10.30
CA ASP A 32 -23.61 -1.62 11.15
C ASP A 32 -22.63 -0.72 10.38
N ASP A 33 -23.01 0.53 10.22
CA ASP A 33 -22.19 1.54 9.53
C ASP A 33 -20.82 1.78 10.21
N ARG A 34 -20.71 1.55 11.51
CA ARG A 34 -19.42 1.67 12.23
C ARG A 34 -18.46 0.57 11.84
N ALA A 35 -18.94 -0.68 11.76
CA ALA A 35 -18.12 -1.82 11.32
C ALA A 35 -17.68 -1.65 9.86
N VAL A 36 -18.52 -1.03 9.00
CA VAL A 36 -18.16 -0.66 7.64
C VAL A 36 -17.03 0.37 7.63
N ALA A 37 -17.15 1.45 8.40
CA ALA A 37 -16.14 2.51 8.51
C ALA A 37 -14.82 1.96 9.05
N ASP A 38 -14.83 1.14 10.10
CA ASP A 38 -13.64 0.52 10.68
C ASP A 38 -12.93 -0.40 9.68
N SER A 39 -13.69 -1.20 8.94
CA SER A 39 -13.16 -2.05 7.87
C SER A 39 -12.54 -1.24 6.74
N TYR A 40 -13.17 -0.13 6.34
CA TYR A 40 -12.65 0.79 5.35
C TYR A 40 -11.34 1.46 5.81
N HIS A 41 -11.31 1.99 7.04
CA HIS A 41 -10.12 2.61 7.62
C HIS A 41 -8.95 1.63 7.70
N LEU A 42 -9.20 0.41 8.19
CA LEU A 42 -8.20 -0.65 8.26
C LEU A 42 -7.67 -0.98 6.85
N GLY A 43 -8.57 -1.18 5.90
CA GLY A 43 -8.23 -1.51 4.52
C GLY A 43 -7.39 -0.44 3.85
N VAL A 44 -7.84 0.81 3.88
CA VAL A 44 -7.11 1.93 3.27
C VAL A 44 -5.73 2.09 3.88
N ARG A 45 -5.62 2.08 5.23
CA ARG A 45 -4.32 2.22 5.92
C ARG A 45 -3.36 1.09 5.59
N THR A 46 -3.82 -0.16 5.67
CA THR A 46 -2.98 -1.34 5.42
C THR A 46 -2.51 -1.39 3.96
N ILE A 47 -3.43 -1.24 3.00
CA ILE A 47 -3.10 -1.28 1.58
C ILE A 47 -2.14 -0.14 1.21
N THR A 48 -2.44 1.08 1.66
CA THR A 48 -1.61 2.26 1.38
C THR A 48 -0.20 2.10 1.94
N SER A 49 -0.06 1.64 3.17
CA SER A 49 1.25 1.44 3.79
C SER A 49 2.08 0.39 3.05
N LEU A 50 1.48 -0.76 2.72
CA LEU A 50 2.16 -1.84 1.98
C LEU A 50 2.51 -1.45 0.54
N THR A 51 1.62 -0.74 -0.14
CA THR A 51 1.87 -0.30 -1.51
C THR A 51 2.90 0.81 -1.59
N LEU A 52 2.97 1.71 -0.60
CA LEU A 52 3.98 2.77 -0.54
C LEU A 52 5.38 2.22 -0.28
N VAL A 53 5.54 1.23 0.59
CA VAL A 53 6.87 0.59 0.76
C VAL A 53 7.30 -0.14 -0.51
N ALA A 54 6.39 -0.86 -1.16
CA ALA A 54 6.69 -1.52 -2.43
C ALA A 54 7.04 -0.50 -3.53
N ALA A 55 6.32 0.61 -3.60
CA ALA A 55 6.60 1.70 -4.52
C ALA A 55 7.97 2.34 -4.26
N ALA A 56 8.33 2.58 -2.99
CA ALA A 56 9.64 3.13 -2.63
C ALA A 56 10.79 2.17 -3.00
N MET A 57 10.63 0.86 -2.74
CA MET A 57 11.61 -0.16 -3.13
C MET A 57 11.80 -0.22 -4.65
N LEU A 58 10.72 -0.25 -5.42
CA LEU A 58 10.78 -0.33 -6.88
C LEU A 58 11.27 0.99 -7.51
N MET A 59 10.94 2.13 -6.91
CA MET A 59 11.44 3.42 -7.37
C MET A 59 12.95 3.55 -7.16
N ALA A 60 13.45 3.20 -5.96
CA ALA A 60 14.87 3.20 -5.65
C ALA A 60 15.65 2.14 -6.46
N GLY A 61 15.06 0.96 -6.66
CA GLY A 61 15.61 -0.15 -7.43
C GLY A 61 15.21 -0.16 -8.91
N SER A 62 14.73 0.95 -9.47
CA SER A 62 14.20 0.98 -10.84
C SER A 62 15.25 0.63 -11.90
N VAL A 63 16.50 1.09 -11.75
CA VAL A 63 17.59 0.79 -12.70
C VAL A 63 17.97 -0.70 -12.66
N PRO A 64 18.36 -1.31 -11.53
CA PRO A 64 18.70 -2.72 -11.52
C PRO A 64 17.50 -3.62 -11.92
N MET A 65 16.27 -3.21 -11.60
CA MET A 65 15.08 -3.92 -12.07
C MET A 65 14.94 -3.91 -13.59
N MET A 66 15.23 -2.78 -14.24
CA MET A 66 15.21 -2.68 -15.70
C MET A 66 16.42 -3.38 -16.33
N GLU A 67 17.59 -3.38 -15.70
CA GLU A 67 18.73 -4.17 -16.16
C GLU A 67 18.40 -5.68 -16.21
N ILE A 68 17.71 -6.21 -15.21
CA ILE A 68 17.25 -7.60 -15.20
C ILE A 68 16.22 -7.82 -16.32
N ALA A 69 15.23 -6.96 -16.43
CA ALA A 69 14.15 -7.10 -17.41
C ALA A 69 14.63 -7.00 -18.87
N MET A 70 15.71 -6.27 -19.13
CA MET A 70 16.26 -6.03 -20.46
C MET A 70 17.55 -6.82 -20.74
N ALA A 71 18.05 -7.62 -19.79
CA ALA A 71 19.30 -8.36 -19.91
C ALA A 71 19.33 -9.22 -21.15
N ALA A 72 18.24 -9.92 -21.47
CA ALA A 72 18.13 -10.79 -22.65
C ALA A 72 18.15 -10.03 -23.99
N LYS A 73 17.87 -8.71 -23.97
CA LYS A 73 17.86 -7.83 -25.17
C LYS A 73 19.16 -7.04 -25.36
N GLY A 74 20.22 -7.40 -24.63
CA GLY A 74 21.52 -6.72 -24.74
C GLY A 74 21.70 -5.51 -23.83
N GLY A 75 20.61 -4.96 -23.26
CA GLY A 75 20.60 -3.96 -22.18
C GLY A 75 21.43 -2.71 -22.43
N ASP A 76 21.14 -1.98 -23.50
CA ASP A 76 21.74 -0.66 -23.72
C ASP A 76 21.48 0.25 -22.50
N PRO A 77 22.53 0.85 -21.89
CA PRO A 77 22.40 1.66 -20.67
C PRO A 77 21.45 2.86 -20.82
N GLU A 78 21.40 3.47 -21.99
CA GLU A 78 20.49 4.61 -22.23
C GLU A 78 19.03 4.15 -22.24
N ALA A 79 18.74 3.03 -22.90
CA ALA A 79 17.41 2.43 -22.92
C ALA A 79 16.99 1.96 -21.53
N VAL A 80 17.87 1.31 -20.76
CA VAL A 80 17.62 0.90 -19.37
C VAL A 80 17.25 2.10 -18.50
N THR A 81 18.01 3.18 -18.59
CA THR A 81 17.74 4.42 -17.84
C THR A 81 16.39 5.03 -18.23
N GLY A 82 16.07 5.08 -19.51
CA GLY A 82 14.77 5.56 -20.00
C GLY A 82 13.59 4.76 -19.40
N TYR A 83 13.67 3.43 -19.46
CA TYR A 83 12.61 2.58 -18.86
C TYR A 83 12.58 2.65 -17.34
N ALA A 84 13.72 2.83 -16.66
CA ALA A 84 13.80 3.02 -15.22
C ALA A 84 13.11 4.33 -14.79
N LEU A 85 13.30 5.43 -15.54
CA LEU A 85 12.60 6.69 -15.30
C LEU A 85 11.09 6.54 -15.46
N VAL A 86 10.63 5.82 -16.50
CA VAL A 86 9.19 5.53 -16.67
C VAL A 86 8.64 4.74 -15.48
N LEU A 87 9.37 3.71 -15.02
CA LEU A 87 8.96 2.92 -13.85
C LEU A 87 8.90 3.82 -12.60
N ALA A 88 9.95 4.58 -12.33
CA ALA A 88 10.00 5.48 -11.18
C ALA A 88 8.86 6.52 -11.20
N SER A 89 8.50 7.02 -12.38
CA SER A 89 7.41 8.00 -12.56
C SER A 89 6.02 7.41 -12.28
N LEU A 90 5.83 6.09 -12.48
CA LEU A 90 4.57 5.41 -12.20
C LEU A 90 4.38 5.05 -10.71
N MET A 91 5.47 4.87 -9.97
CA MET A 91 5.41 4.32 -8.61
C MET A 91 4.57 5.14 -7.61
N PRO A 92 4.60 6.48 -7.60
CA PRO A 92 3.78 7.24 -6.65
C PRO A 92 2.27 7.01 -6.80
N GLY A 93 1.81 6.62 -8.00
CA GLY A 93 0.40 6.31 -8.27
C GLY A 93 -0.11 5.01 -7.65
N VAL A 94 0.78 4.08 -7.29
CA VAL A 94 0.38 2.73 -6.80
C VAL A 94 -0.44 2.82 -5.52
N ALA A 95 -0.04 3.64 -4.56
CA ALA A 95 -0.73 3.78 -3.29
C ALA A 95 -2.17 4.29 -3.45
N SER A 96 -2.36 5.27 -4.34
CA SER A 96 -3.70 5.82 -4.62
C SER A 96 -4.64 4.81 -5.26
N THR A 97 -4.11 3.85 -6.03
CA THR A 97 -4.92 2.78 -6.61
C THR A 97 -5.59 1.92 -5.53
N GLY A 98 -4.89 1.63 -4.44
CA GLY A 98 -5.46 0.92 -3.29
C GLY A 98 -6.61 1.68 -2.64
N MET A 99 -6.45 2.99 -2.45
CA MET A 99 -7.51 3.86 -1.92
C MET A 99 -8.76 3.85 -2.79
N VAL A 100 -8.57 3.96 -4.12
CA VAL A 100 -9.68 3.92 -5.10
C VAL A 100 -10.41 2.60 -5.04
N LEU A 101 -9.69 1.47 -5.06
CA LEU A 101 -10.29 0.15 -5.00
C LEU A 101 -11.08 -0.08 -3.71
N MET A 102 -10.55 0.33 -2.55
CA MET A 102 -11.28 0.23 -1.29
C MET A 102 -12.54 1.11 -1.29
N SER A 103 -12.44 2.34 -1.81
CA SER A 103 -13.60 3.23 -1.92
C SER A 103 -14.68 2.66 -2.84
N GLN A 104 -14.29 2.07 -3.97
CA GLN A 104 -15.23 1.38 -4.87
C GLN A 104 -15.94 0.22 -4.17
N ARG A 105 -15.25 -0.53 -3.30
CA ARG A 105 -15.86 -1.63 -2.54
C ARG A 105 -16.92 -1.14 -1.56
N VAL A 106 -16.73 0.02 -0.91
CA VAL A 106 -17.78 0.63 -0.08
C VAL A 106 -19.03 0.87 -0.92
N PHE A 107 -18.89 1.54 -2.06
CA PHE A 107 -20.04 1.83 -2.93
C PHE A 107 -20.71 0.58 -3.48
N PHE A 108 -19.95 -0.45 -3.82
CA PHE A 108 -20.51 -1.74 -4.25
C PHE A 108 -21.25 -2.45 -3.12
N ALA A 109 -20.79 -2.35 -1.86
CA ALA A 109 -21.49 -2.92 -0.72
C ALA A 109 -22.86 -2.25 -0.47
N TYR A 110 -22.97 -0.94 -0.76
CA TYR A 110 -24.24 -0.19 -0.71
C TYR A 110 -25.01 -0.21 -2.05
N GLU A 111 -24.61 -1.04 -3.03
CA GLU A 111 -25.23 -1.13 -4.37
C GLU A 111 -25.29 0.19 -5.14
N ASN A 112 -24.46 1.18 -4.78
CA ASN A 112 -24.43 2.50 -5.39
C ASN A 112 -23.30 2.61 -6.42
N VAL A 113 -23.59 2.40 -7.69
CA VAL A 113 -22.59 2.37 -8.78
C VAL A 113 -22.27 3.78 -9.33
N LYS A 114 -23.16 4.76 -9.14
CA LYS A 114 -22.98 6.11 -9.72
C LYS A 114 -21.69 6.81 -9.31
N PRO A 115 -21.29 6.85 -8.00
CA PRO A 115 -20.03 7.46 -7.59
C PRO A 115 -18.82 6.78 -8.21
N VAL A 116 -18.85 5.46 -8.37
CA VAL A 116 -17.75 4.68 -8.97
C VAL A 116 -17.48 5.11 -10.41
N PHE A 117 -18.52 5.30 -11.19
CA PHE A 117 -18.41 5.78 -12.58
C PHE A 117 -17.84 7.20 -12.65
N LEU A 118 -18.39 8.12 -11.83
CA LEU A 118 -17.96 9.52 -11.81
C LEU A 118 -16.52 9.70 -11.31
N MET A 119 -16.06 8.84 -10.39
CA MET A 119 -14.67 8.82 -9.93
C MET A 119 -13.65 8.52 -11.05
N GLY A 120 -14.08 7.91 -12.16
CA GLY A 120 -13.22 7.62 -13.30
C GLY A 120 -13.10 8.78 -14.29
N ILE A 121 -14.17 9.54 -14.53
CA ILE A 121 -14.23 10.54 -15.61
C ILE A 121 -13.26 11.70 -15.38
N GLY A 122 -13.35 12.37 -14.24
CA GLY A 122 -12.54 13.54 -13.94
C GLY A 122 -11.03 13.26 -14.00
N PRO A 123 -10.53 12.23 -13.31
CA PRO A 123 -9.11 11.84 -13.37
C PRO A 123 -8.64 11.47 -14.78
N THR A 124 -9.48 10.84 -15.59
CA THR A 124 -9.13 10.52 -16.99
C THR A 124 -8.90 11.78 -17.82
N ILE A 125 -9.73 12.80 -17.64
CA ILE A 125 -9.56 14.11 -18.30
C ILE A 125 -8.22 14.73 -17.87
N ILE A 126 -7.89 14.68 -16.56
CA ILE A 126 -6.63 15.18 -16.03
C ILE A 126 -5.43 14.42 -16.64
N GLN A 127 -5.53 13.10 -16.76
CA GLN A 127 -4.49 12.28 -17.40
C GLN A 127 -4.18 12.75 -18.83
N VAL A 128 -5.23 12.98 -19.61
CA VAL A 128 -5.11 13.46 -21.00
C VAL A 128 -4.47 14.85 -21.03
N ILE A 129 -4.96 15.79 -20.21
CA ILE A 129 -4.45 17.16 -20.15
C ILE A 129 -2.97 17.16 -19.73
N VAL A 130 -2.61 16.46 -18.65
CA VAL A 130 -1.23 16.42 -18.16
C VAL A 130 -0.31 15.75 -19.17
N GLY A 131 -0.72 14.60 -19.75
CA GLY A 131 0.05 13.90 -20.78
C GLY A 131 0.34 14.77 -22.00
N TRP A 132 -0.67 15.44 -22.54
CA TRP A 132 -0.52 16.33 -23.68
C TRP A 132 0.29 17.61 -23.37
N SER A 133 0.06 18.21 -22.20
CA SER A 133 0.81 19.40 -21.77
C SER A 133 2.28 19.07 -21.60
N MET A 134 2.61 17.95 -20.98
CA MET A 134 4.00 17.50 -20.82
C MET A 134 4.66 17.15 -22.15
N TYR A 135 3.92 16.51 -23.08
CA TYR A 135 4.42 16.27 -24.44
C TYR A 135 4.76 17.58 -25.17
N ALA A 136 3.86 18.57 -25.11
CA ALA A 136 4.08 19.87 -25.74
C ALA A 136 5.27 20.64 -25.15
N LEU A 137 5.53 20.50 -23.85
CA LEU A 137 6.62 21.19 -23.15
C LEU A 137 7.98 20.49 -23.32
N THR A 138 8.02 19.14 -23.36
CA THR A 138 9.27 18.37 -23.28
C THR A 138 9.70 17.76 -24.62
N GLY A 139 8.79 17.72 -25.60
CA GLY A 139 9.05 17.15 -26.93
C GLY A 139 9.05 15.62 -26.97
N ALA A 140 9.26 15.08 -28.18
CA ALA A 140 9.08 13.65 -28.47
C ALA A 140 10.00 12.71 -27.68
N ARG A 141 11.16 13.15 -27.23
CA ARG A 141 12.11 12.31 -26.46
C ARG A 141 11.56 11.86 -25.11
N TRP A 142 10.75 12.69 -24.45
CA TRP A 142 10.27 12.47 -23.09
C TRP A 142 8.79 12.08 -23.02
N TRP A 143 8.12 11.87 -24.15
CA TRP A 143 6.69 11.66 -24.17
C TRP A 143 6.22 10.43 -23.36
N VAL A 144 7.03 9.36 -23.31
CA VAL A 144 6.69 8.14 -22.53
C VAL A 144 6.75 8.42 -21.03
N VAL A 145 7.74 9.21 -20.58
CA VAL A 145 7.83 9.66 -19.18
C VAL A 145 6.69 10.64 -18.87
N ALA A 146 6.36 11.51 -19.80
CA ALA A 146 5.23 12.43 -19.69
C ALA A 146 3.89 11.69 -19.54
N ALA A 147 3.67 10.65 -20.33
CA ALA A 147 2.49 9.79 -20.21
C ALA A 147 2.46 9.07 -18.85
N ALA A 148 3.59 8.59 -18.34
CA ALA A 148 3.70 7.96 -17.02
C ALA A 148 3.40 8.94 -15.88
N LEU A 149 3.85 10.18 -15.98
CA LEU A 149 3.51 11.25 -15.03
C LEU A 149 2.03 11.62 -15.10
N GLY A 150 1.44 11.64 -16.31
CA GLY A 150 0.00 11.83 -16.50
C GLY A 150 -0.83 10.74 -15.82
N GLU A 151 -0.43 9.46 -15.97
CA GLU A 151 -1.05 8.33 -15.27
C GLU A 151 -0.95 8.49 -13.74
N THR A 152 0.21 8.87 -13.24
CA THR A 152 0.41 9.11 -11.80
C THR A 152 -0.46 10.26 -11.30
N ALA A 153 -0.53 11.38 -12.02
CA ALA A 153 -1.41 12.50 -11.67
C ALA A 153 -2.89 12.09 -11.66
N CYS A 154 -3.32 11.29 -12.64
CA CYS A 154 -4.65 10.71 -12.68
C CYS A 154 -4.95 9.87 -11.43
N ARG A 155 -4.06 8.93 -11.08
CA ARG A 155 -4.22 8.05 -9.93
C ARG A 155 -4.27 8.81 -8.60
N LEU A 156 -3.36 9.79 -8.42
CA LEU A 156 -3.34 10.63 -7.21
C LEU A 156 -4.66 11.42 -7.07
N THR A 157 -5.12 12.06 -8.15
CA THR A 157 -6.40 12.79 -8.16
C THR A 157 -7.57 11.86 -7.89
N GLN A 158 -7.59 10.68 -8.50
CA GLN A 158 -8.64 9.69 -8.29
C GLN A 158 -8.68 9.23 -6.83
N GLY A 159 -7.52 9.01 -6.19
CA GLY A 159 -7.44 8.66 -4.77
C GLY A 159 -8.01 9.74 -3.85
N VAL A 160 -7.69 11.00 -4.11
CA VAL A 160 -8.25 12.13 -3.34
C VAL A 160 -9.77 12.23 -3.51
N ILE A 161 -10.26 12.16 -4.75
CA ILE A 161 -11.70 12.18 -5.04
C ILE A 161 -12.41 11.03 -4.34
N ALA A 162 -11.83 9.81 -4.38
CA ALA A 162 -12.40 8.62 -3.76
C ALA A 162 -12.59 8.78 -2.25
N ILE A 163 -11.57 9.24 -1.52
CA ILE A 163 -11.64 9.48 -0.07
C ILE A 163 -12.66 10.58 0.24
N VAL A 164 -12.64 11.70 -0.48
CA VAL A 164 -13.56 12.80 -0.27
C VAL A 164 -15.00 12.37 -0.48
N TRP A 165 -15.26 11.57 -1.51
CA TRP A 165 -16.61 11.12 -1.82
C TRP A 165 -17.15 10.13 -0.79
N VAL A 166 -16.38 9.07 -0.46
CA VAL A 166 -16.78 8.11 0.58
C VAL A 166 -17.09 8.82 1.88
N SER A 167 -16.26 9.78 2.28
CA SER A 167 -16.43 10.51 3.54
C SER A 167 -17.55 11.56 3.52
N ARG A 168 -18.06 11.94 2.35
CA ARG A 168 -19.26 12.79 2.23
C ARG A 168 -20.55 11.98 2.38
N GLU A 169 -20.58 10.77 1.83
CA GLU A 169 -21.75 9.89 1.92
C GLU A 169 -21.80 9.14 3.26
N ASN A 170 -20.63 8.86 3.87
CA ASN A 170 -20.54 8.14 5.14
C ASN A 170 -19.91 9.05 6.22
N SER A 171 -20.76 9.64 7.07
CA SER A 171 -20.33 10.56 8.13
C SER A 171 -19.40 9.92 9.18
N PHE A 172 -19.37 8.61 9.28
CA PHE A 172 -18.51 7.85 10.21
C PHE A 172 -17.05 7.74 9.73
N VAL A 173 -16.74 8.12 8.48
CA VAL A 173 -15.39 8.05 7.94
C VAL A 173 -14.55 9.27 8.36
N ASP A 174 -13.52 9.03 9.19
CA ASP A 174 -12.57 10.06 9.61
C ASP A 174 -11.56 10.41 8.49
N ARG A 175 -11.88 11.47 7.73
CA ARG A 175 -11.00 12.01 6.69
C ARG A 175 -9.66 12.50 7.22
N ALA A 176 -9.69 13.19 8.38
CA ALA A 176 -8.49 13.81 8.91
C ALA A 176 -7.49 12.75 9.38
N GLY A 177 -7.98 11.69 10.03
CA GLY A 177 -7.16 10.55 10.43
C GLY A 177 -6.58 9.80 9.23
N LEU A 178 -7.35 9.56 8.16
CA LEU A 178 -6.85 8.93 6.93
C LEU A 178 -5.78 9.78 6.24
N LEU A 179 -6.02 11.09 6.11
CA LEU A 179 -5.05 11.99 5.47
C LEU A 179 -3.75 12.07 6.28
N ARG A 180 -3.85 12.14 7.60
CA ARG A 180 -2.67 12.15 8.49
C ARG A 180 -1.85 10.87 8.34
N SER A 181 -2.50 9.70 8.32
CA SER A 181 -1.82 8.42 8.10
C SER A 181 -1.16 8.38 6.72
N TYR A 182 -1.86 8.85 5.67
CA TYR A 182 -1.30 8.90 4.32
C TYR A 182 -0.05 9.78 4.22
N VAL A 183 -0.09 10.98 4.81
CA VAL A 183 1.08 11.89 4.84
C VAL A 183 2.25 11.25 5.59
N ALA A 184 1.98 10.57 6.71
CA ALA A 184 3.02 9.86 7.47
C ALA A 184 3.66 8.72 6.65
N TYR A 185 2.85 7.91 5.96
CA TYR A 185 3.34 6.82 5.11
C TYR A 185 4.11 7.35 3.90
N LEU A 186 3.61 8.42 3.28
CA LEU A 186 4.28 9.07 2.15
C LEU A 186 5.64 9.65 2.57
N GLY A 187 5.69 10.33 3.72
CA GLY A 187 6.93 10.84 4.29
C GLY A 187 7.95 9.73 4.56
N ALA A 188 7.50 8.62 5.16
CA ALA A 188 8.33 7.44 5.38
C ALA A 188 8.84 6.83 4.05
N ALA A 189 7.98 6.76 3.04
CA ALA A 189 8.34 6.23 1.72
C ALA A 189 9.36 7.13 0.98
N ILE A 190 9.22 8.45 1.09
CA ILE A 190 10.18 9.41 0.49
C ILE A 190 11.55 9.25 1.16
N VAL A 191 11.62 9.28 2.49
CA VAL A 191 12.88 9.12 3.21
C VAL A 191 13.53 7.78 2.88
N ALA A 192 12.76 6.68 2.92
CA ALA A 192 13.26 5.35 2.62
C ALA A 192 13.73 5.23 1.15
N GLY A 193 12.98 5.81 0.21
CA GLY A 193 13.34 5.83 -1.21
C GLY A 193 14.64 6.61 -1.47
N LEU A 194 14.81 7.76 -0.83
CA LEU A 194 16.05 8.56 -0.93
C LEU A 194 17.25 7.79 -0.38
N VAL A 195 17.12 7.13 0.77
CA VAL A 195 18.20 6.30 1.32
C VAL A 195 18.50 5.11 0.41
N GLY A 196 17.48 4.42 -0.10
CA GLY A 196 17.65 3.32 -1.06
C GLY A 196 18.35 3.76 -2.34
N PHE A 197 17.99 4.93 -2.88
CA PHE A 197 18.66 5.51 -4.04
C PHE A 197 20.12 5.89 -3.73
N ALA A 198 20.40 6.44 -2.55
CA ALA A 198 21.77 6.73 -2.12
C ALA A 198 22.62 5.45 -2.03
N VAL A 199 22.06 4.36 -1.52
CA VAL A 199 22.73 3.05 -1.51
C VAL A 199 23.02 2.55 -2.92
N LEU A 200 22.04 2.66 -3.84
CA LEU A 200 22.26 2.32 -5.26
C LEU A 200 23.37 3.16 -5.88
N TRP A 201 23.39 4.45 -5.58
CA TRP A 201 24.42 5.36 -6.09
C TRP A 201 25.81 4.98 -5.60
N ILE A 202 25.96 4.62 -4.34
CA ILE A 202 27.25 4.13 -3.76
C ILE A 202 27.67 2.80 -4.40
N MET A 203 26.72 1.88 -4.67
CA MET A 203 26.99 0.60 -5.35
C MET A 203 27.30 0.75 -6.84
N GLY A 204 27.13 1.95 -7.39
CA GLY A 204 27.20 2.24 -8.83
C GLY A 204 25.86 1.97 -9.52
N ILE A 205 25.33 2.95 -10.21
CA ILE A 205 23.98 2.91 -10.81
C ILE A 205 23.87 1.74 -11.82
N HIS A 206 24.85 1.61 -12.72
CA HIS A 206 24.88 0.54 -13.71
C HIS A 206 25.85 -0.59 -13.32
N THR A 207 25.59 -1.79 -13.82
CA THR A 207 26.40 -2.97 -13.46
C THR A 207 27.75 -3.02 -14.16
N GLY A 208 27.93 -2.37 -15.32
CA GLY A 208 29.17 -2.33 -16.08
C GLY A 208 29.70 -3.66 -16.63
N ILE A 209 28.95 -4.77 -16.47
CA ILE A 209 29.34 -6.11 -16.88
C ILE A 209 28.77 -6.43 -18.27
N SER A 210 29.65 -6.97 -19.15
CA SER A 210 29.29 -7.34 -20.53
C SER A 210 28.49 -8.64 -20.63
N SER A 211 28.73 -9.62 -19.73
CA SER A 211 28.04 -10.90 -19.78
C SER A 211 26.59 -10.77 -19.28
N THR A 212 25.64 -11.37 -20.01
CA THR A 212 24.21 -11.31 -19.67
C THR A 212 23.93 -11.90 -18.29
N LEU A 213 24.47 -13.07 -17.99
CA LEU A 213 24.27 -13.74 -16.69
C LEU A 213 24.88 -12.94 -15.55
N GLY A 214 26.12 -12.43 -15.72
CA GLY A 214 26.77 -11.60 -14.70
C GLY A 214 26.01 -10.32 -14.42
N ARG A 215 25.45 -9.69 -15.45
CA ARG A 215 24.59 -8.49 -15.32
C ARG A 215 23.33 -8.79 -14.52
N MET A 216 22.64 -9.87 -14.87
CA MET A 216 21.43 -10.29 -14.13
C MET A 216 21.71 -10.59 -12.65
N LEU A 217 22.78 -11.33 -12.37
CA LEU A 217 23.16 -11.66 -10.99
C LEU A 217 23.52 -10.42 -10.18
N LEU A 218 24.39 -9.56 -10.72
CA LEU A 218 24.80 -8.33 -10.02
C LEU A 218 23.63 -7.35 -9.85
N ALA A 219 22.78 -7.18 -10.88
CA ALA A 219 21.57 -6.37 -10.78
C ALA A 219 20.58 -6.95 -9.76
N GLY A 220 20.46 -8.29 -9.68
CA GLY A 220 19.67 -8.99 -8.67
C GLY A 220 20.16 -8.72 -7.24
N VAL A 221 21.48 -8.79 -7.03
CA VAL A 221 22.09 -8.46 -5.73
C VAL A 221 21.84 -6.99 -5.36
N LYS A 222 22.08 -6.06 -6.29
CA LYS A 222 21.80 -4.63 -6.07
C LYS A 222 20.34 -4.39 -5.72
N LEU A 223 19.41 -4.96 -6.49
CA LEU A 223 17.98 -4.85 -6.23
C LEU A 223 17.60 -5.37 -4.84
N SER A 224 18.14 -6.52 -4.45
CA SER A 224 17.89 -7.13 -3.14
C SER A 224 18.40 -6.26 -1.99
N VAL A 225 19.64 -5.75 -2.09
CA VAL A 225 20.23 -4.87 -1.07
C VAL A 225 19.45 -3.55 -0.98
N VAL A 226 19.19 -2.89 -2.10
CA VAL A 226 18.43 -1.63 -2.14
C VAL A 226 17.03 -1.83 -1.56
N SER A 227 16.32 -2.90 -1.95
CA SER A 227 14.99 -3.19 -1.44
C SER A 227 15.00 -3.49 0.07
N ALA A 228 15.97 -4.28 0.56
CA ALA A 228 16.11 -4.59 1.98
C ALA A 228 16.37 -3.33 2.81
N VAL A 229 17.29 -2.47 2.38
CA VAL A 229 17.60 -1.21 3.07
C VAL A 229 16.40 -0.26 3.03
N THR A 230 15.77 -0.08 1.86
CA THR A 230 14.59 0.77 1.72
C THR A 230 13.45 0.29 2.62
N GLY A 231 13.18 -1.02 2.64
CA GLY A 231 12.15 -1.60 3.50
C GLY A 231 12.44 -1.43 4.99
N LEU A 232 13.69 -1.65 5.41
CA LEU A 232 14.10 -1.46 6.79
C LEU A 232 13.98 0.01 7.23
N VAL A 233 14.47 0.94 6.42
CA VAL A 233 14.36 2.38 6.71
C VAL A 233 12.90 2.80 6.76
N TYR A 234 12.06 2.32 5.84
CA TYR A 234 10.62 2.58 5.87
C TYR A 234 9.98 2.15 7.19
N LEU A 235 10.25 0.93 7.65
CA LEU A 235 9.71 0.41 8.91
C LEU A 235 10.22 1.21 10.13
N ILE A 236 11.50 1.61 10.11
CA ILE A 236 12.08 2.46 11.17
C ILE A 236 11.38 3.82 11.21
N VAL A 237 11.28 4.50 10.07
CA VAL A 237 10.62 5.82 10.00
C VAL A 237 9.14 5.73 10.37
N LEU A 238 8.45 4.68 9.88
CA LEU A 238 7.05 4.44 10.20
C LEU A 238 6.81 4.22 11.70
N ARG A 239 7.76 3.61 12.40
CA ARG A 239 7.68 3.42 13.85
C ARG A 239 7.61 4.76 14.62
N PHE A 240 8.30 5.78 14.12
CA PHE A 240 8.26 7.12 14.72
C PHE A 240 7.05 7.93 14.25
N ALA A 241 6.68 7.81 12.98
CA ALA A 241 5.60 8.59 12.38
C ALA A 241 4.19 8.03 12.71
N ALA A 242 4.05 6.71 12.77
CA ALA A 242 2.78 6.01 12.98
C ALA A 242 2.99 4.70 13.79
N PRO A 243 3.25 4.80 15.11
CA PRO A 243 3.66 3.64 15.92
C PRO A 243 2.61 2.52 15.98
N ARG A 244 1.31 2.85 15.93
CA ARG A 244 0.23 1.86 15.96
C ARG A 244 0.20 0.99 14.69
N GLU A 245 0.34 1.61 13.54
CA GLU A 245 0.33 0.92 12.24
C GLU A 245 1.62 0.12 12.01
N SER A 246 2.77 0.62 12.47
CA SER A 246 4.05 -0.09 12.38
C SER A 246 4.02 -1.41 13.15
N ALA A 247 3.41 -1.43 14.33
CA ALA A 247 3.27 -2.64 15.14
C ALA A 247 2.44 -3.72 14.43
N ALA A 248 1.34 -3.34 13.77
CA ALA A 248 0.49 -4.26 13.01
C ALA A 248 1.22 -4.90 11.81
N MET A 249 2.11 -4.15 11.16
CA MET A 249 2.91 -4.66 10.03
C MET A 249 4.11 -5.48 10.47
N MET A 250 4.76 -5.10 11.58
CA MET A 250 5.99 -5.77 12.04
C MET A 250 5.71 -7.13 12.67
N ARG A 251 4.59 -7.31 13.38
CA ARG A 251 4.24 -8.59 14.02
C ARG A 251 4.32 -9.79 13.07
N PRO A 252 3.62 -9.83 11.91
CA PRO A 252 3.66 -11.00 11.03
C PRO A 252 5.03 -11.20 10.35
N LEU A 253 5.81 -10.12 10.14
CA LEU A 253 7.16 -10.22 9.60
C LEU A 253 8.15 -10.80 10.62
N LEU A 254 8.11 -10.32 11.86
CA LEU A 254 9.00 -10.79 12.92
C LEU A 254 8.69 -12.23 13.34
N THR A 255 7.43 -12.65 13.33
CA THR A 255 7.06 -14.05 13.61
C THR A 255 7.56 -15.01 12.51
N ARG A 256 7.51 -14.60 11.23
CA ARG A 256 8.04 -15.41 10.12
C ARG A 256 9.57 -15.51 10.12
N LEU A 257 10.26 -14.48 10.63
CA LEU A 257 11.72 -14.46 10.74
C LEU A 257 12.24 -15.20 11.99
N HIS A 258 11.38 -15.90 12.74
CA HIS A 258 11.72 -16.61 13.97
C HIS A 258 12.42 -15.73 15.02
N VAL A 259 12.13 -14.42 15.04
CA VAL A 259 12.66 -13.50 16.04
C VAL A 259 12.07 -13.85 17.41
N PRO A 260 12.88 -13.94 18.50
CA PRO A 260 12.39 -14.28 19.85
C PRO A 260 11.21 -13.37 20.26
N ALA A 261 10.17 -13.98 20.84
CA ALA A 261 8.95 -13.29 21.24
C ALA A 261 9.20 -12.08 22.16
N ALA A 262 10.27 -12.10 22.96
CA ALA A 262 10.67 -10.97 23.78
C ALA A 262 11.03 -9.72 22.96
N VAL A 263 11.73 -9.88 21.84
CA VAL A 263 12.11 -8.77 20.94
C VAL A 263 10.88 -8.28 20.17
N VAL A 264 10.00 -9.21 19.76
CA VAL A 264 8.70 -8.87 19.12
C VAL A 264 7.85 -8.02 20.07
N ASN A 265 7.78 -8.41 21.35
CA ASN A 265 7.00 -7.69 22.35
C ASN A 265 7.60 -6.31 22.71
N ILE A 266 8.93 -6.16 22.77
CA ILE A 266 9.60 -4.87 22.98
C ILE A 266 9.34 -3.93 21.79
N LEU A 267 9.40 -4.45 20.58
CA LEU A 267 9.12 -3.70 19.37
C LEU A 267 7.63 -3.39 19.17
N ALA A 268 6.74 -4.20 19.73
CA ALA A 268 5.28 -4.05 19.67
C ALA A 268 4.66 -3.38 20.90
N ALA A 269 5.42 -3.18 22.00
CA ALA A 269 4.93 -2.75 23.32
C ALA A 269 4.34 -1.33 23.39
N SER A 270 4.34 -0.56 22.30
CA SER A 270 3.65 0.74 22.22
C SER A 270 2.18 0.65 21.78
N SER A 271 1.62 -0.57 21.70
CA SER A 271 0.26 -0.83 21.19
C SER A 271 -0.62 -1.55 22.23
N THR A 272 -0.68 -1.03 23.45
CA THR A 272 -1.64 -1.53 24.46
C THR A 272 -3.01 -0.91 24.30
N ALA A 273 -3.68 -1.03 23.17
CA ALA A 273 -5.13 -0.82 23.02
C ALA A 273 -5.62 -1.05 21.58
N THR A 274 -5.32 -2.18 20.96
CA THR A 274 -6.08 -2.62 19.75
C THR A 274 -6.38 -4.09 19.87
N PRO A 275 -7.63 -4.52 19.61
CA PRO A 275 -7.97 -5.93 19.55
C PRO A 275 -7.07 -6.63 18.53
N ASP A 276 -6.64 -7.84 18.86
CA ASP A 276 -5.80 -8.70 18.01
C ASP A 276 -6.42 -8.80 16.61
N PRO A 277 -5.72 -8.43 15.54
CA PRO A 277 -6.24 -8.61 14.18
C PRO A 277 -6.62 -10.06 13.87
N ALA A 278 -5.99 -11.04 14.52
CA ALA A 278 -6.35 -12.45 14.40
C ALA A 278 -7.70 -12.75 15.09
N ALA A 279 -7.99 -12.13 16.23
CA ALA A 279 -9.30 -12.23 16.91
C ALA A 279 -10.41 -11.56 16.07
N ILE A 280 -10.06 -10.48 15.38
CA ILE A 280 -10.97 -9.80 14.45
C ILE A 280 -11.24 -10.66 13.20
N MET A 281 -10.24 -11.43 12.74
CA MET A 281 -10.42 -12.34 11.59
C MET A 281 -11.18 -13.63 11.92
N THR A 282 -11.20 -14.07 13.17
CA THR A 282 -11.86 -15.32 13.60
C THR A 282 -13.27 -15.13 14.13
N GLY A 283 -13.76 -13.89 14.27
CA GLY A 283 -15.13 -13.64 14.76
C GLY A 283 -15.36 -14.02 16.23
N HIS A 284 -14.30 -14.33 16.98
CA HIS A 284 -14.40 -14.73 18.38
C HIS A 284 -14.28 -13.47 19.24
N THR A 285 -15.39 -12.88 19.62
CA THR A 285 -15.48 -11.95 20.77
C THR A 285 -15.27 -12.78 22.03
N PRO A 286 -14.30 -12.44 22.90
CA PRO A 286 -14.28 -13.05 24.23
C PRO A 286 -15.57 -12.65 24.95
N ASP A 287 -16.35 -13.65 25.28
CA ASP A 287 -17.57 -13.52 26.07
C ASP A 287 -17.23 -12.85 27.40
N GLN A 288 -17.68 -11.61 27.60
CA GLN A 288 -17.55 -10.86 28.84
C GLN A 288 -18.70 -11.16 29.78
N THR A 289 -19.07 -12.42 29.97
CA THR A 289 -20.05 -12.81 30.99
C THR A 289 -19.75 -14.18 31.59
N GLU A 290 -18.62 -14.30 32.25
CA GLU A 290 -18.57 -15.17 33.43
C GLU A 290 -18.39 -14.28 34.66
N ASP A 291 -19.49 -13.81 35.21
CA ASP A 291 -19.58 -13.28 36.57
C ASP A 291 -19.56 -14.49 37.51
N PRO A 292 -18.51 -14.70 38.33
CA PRO A 292 -18.42 -15.88 39.20
C PRO A 292 -19.32 -15.80 40.41
N MET A 293 -20.32 -14.92 40.47
CA MET A 293 -21.21 -14.73 41.64
C MET A 293 -22.71 -14.67 41.33
N ALA A 294 -23.24 -15.46 40.40
CA ALA A 294 -24.67 -15.66 40.33
C ALA A 294 -25.07 -16.85 41.23
N PRO A 295 -25.93 -16.67 42.24
CA PRO A 295 -26.38 -17.75 43.09
C PRO A 295 -27.28 -18.70 42.29
N THR A 296 -27.01 -19.98 42.42
CA THR A 296 -27.82 -21.12 41.93
C THR A 296 -29.30 -20.96 42.30
N PRO A 297 -30.26 -21.03 41.39
CA PRO A 297 -31.68 -21.15 41.79
C PRO A 297 -31.92 -22.51 42.37
N GLU A 298 -32.37 -22.53 43.63
CA GLU A 298 -32.93 -23.71 44.31
C GLU A 298 -34.04 -24.32 43.47
N ARG A 299 -33.91 -25.61 43.21
CA ARG A 299 -34.99 -26.48 42.76
C ARG A 299 -35.96 -26.67 43.92
N THR A 300 -37.05 -25.93 43.94
CA THR A 300 -38.25 -26.37 44.66
C THR A 300 -38.97 -27.40 43.79
N GLY A 301 -38.84 -28.65 44.19
CA GLY A 301 -39.84 -29.65 43.86
C GLY A 301 -41.12 -29.36 44.73
N ASP A 302 -42.26 -29.55 44.09
CA ASP A 302 -43.40 -30.30 44.76
C ASP A 302 -44.61 -30.23 43.83
N GLU A 303 -45.20 -31.45 43.69
CA GLU A 303 -46.58 -31.87 43.34
C GLU A 303 -47.03 -31.64 41.88
#